data_a96ef7365113c14387c96ccc7b47754d
#
_entry.id   a96ef7365113c14387c96ccc7b47754d
#
_cell.length_a   1.000
_cell.length_b   1.000
_cell.length_c   1.000
_cell.angle_alpha   90.00
_cell.angle_beta   90.00
_cell.angle_gamma   90.00
#
_symmetry.space_group_name_H-M   'P 1'
#
loop_
_entity.id
_entity.type
_entity.pdbx_description
1 polymer ?
#
loop_
_entity_poly.entity_id
_entity_poly.type
_entity_poly.pdbx_seq_one_letter_code
_entity_poly.pdbx_strand_id
1 'polypeptide(L)'
;MSSPTDQNRIKIVQDYFRLTDQGSREILELFHDDAEIYFPKFGFGVGRQSLFELTKGFEGALEFILHDYDNLKIIPAGDYVVVEGTSRGKLSGKTWIGAETPGGRFCNVFRFRGDRLSSVHVYLDPDYTGEGAPGSDGA
;
A
#
# COMPACT_ATOMS: atom_id res chain seq x y z
N MET A 1 16.00 10.14 -17.12
CA MET A 1 16.71 8.93 -16.71
C MET A 1 16.87 8.96 -15.19
N SER A 2 16.53 7.86 -14.52
CA SER A 2 16.63 7.78 -13.07
C SER A 2 18.08 7.61 -12.61
N SER A 3 18.45 8.29 -11.51
CA SER A 3 19.75 8.13 -10.87
C SER A 3 19.88 6.74 -10.25
N PRO A 4 21.11 6.29 -9.91
CA PRO A 4 21.28 5.05 -9.15
C PRO A 4 20.53 5.06 -7.81
N THR A 5 20.45 6.20 -7.13
CA THR A 5 19.68 6.34 -5.91
C THR A 5 18.19 6.11 -6.17
N ASP A 6 17.65 6.72 -7.24
CA ASP A 6 16.26 6.52 -7.61
C ASP A 6 15.98 5.05 -7.95
N GLN A 7 16.86 4.41 -8.69
CA GLN A 7 16.70 3.00 -9.06
C GLN A 7 16.68 2.10 -7.83
N ASN A 8 17.54 2.36 -6.85
CA ASN A 8 17.58 1.61 -5.60
C ASN A 8 16.29 1.79 -4.80
N ARG A 9 15.80 3.03 -4.72
CA ARG A 9 14.57 3.35 -4.01
C ARG A 9 13.35 2.74 -4.68
N ILE A 10 13.31 2.73 -6.01
CA ILE A 10 12.26 2.06 -6.78
C ILE A 10 12.23 0.58 -6.44
N LYS A 11 13.40 -0.07 -6.37
CA LYS A 11 13.49 -1.47 -6.02
C LYS A 11 12.96 -1.74 -4.61
N ILE A 12 13.30 -0.89 -3.65
CA ILE A 12 12.82 -1.01 -2.27
C ILE A 12 11.29 -0.92 -2.23
N VAL A 13 10.72 0.00 -2.99
CA VAL A 13 9.27 0.17 -3.07
C VAL A 13 8.61 -1.06 -3.72
N GLN A 14 9.21 -1.61 -4.76
CA GLN A 14 8.72 -2.85 -5.37
C GLN A 14 8.75 -4.00 -4.35
N ASP A 15 9.82 -4.09 -3.56
CA ASP A 15 9.92 -5.09 -2.50
C ASP A 15 8.84 -4.90 -1.42
N TYR A 16 8.49 -3.65 -1.10
CA TYR A 16 7.41 -3.35 -0.17
C TYR A 16 6.10 -4.05 -0.59
N PHE A 17 5.71 -3.91 -1.84
CA PHE A 17 4.47 -4.52 -2.32
C PHE A 17 4.56 -6.03 -2.36
N ARG A 18 5.69 -6.58 -2.79
CA ARG A 18 5.88 -8.03 -2.82
C ARG A 18 5.81 -8.62 -1.42
N LEU A 19 6.47 -8.00 -0.46
CA LEU A 19 6.46 -8.49 0.92
C LEU A 19 5.10 -8.31 1.58
N THR A 20 4.38 -7.23 1.24
CA THR A 20 3.00 -7.05 1.69
C THR A 20 2.13 -8.22 1.23
N ASP A 21 2.21 -8.57 -0.04
CA ASP A 21 1.38 -9.62 -0.62
C ASP A 21 1.73 -11.00 -0.07
N GLN A 22 2.97 -11.19 0.35
CA GLN A 22 3.43 -12.43 1.00
C GLN A 22 3.07 -12.48 2.49
N GLY A 23 2.63 -11.37 3.07
CA GLY A 23 2.42 -11.27 4.51
C GLY A 23 3.71 -11.42 5.31
N SER A 24 4.84 -11.04 4.73
CA SER A 24 6.15 -11.24 5.33
C SER A 24 6.51 -10.11 6.30
N ARG A 25 6.97 -10.50 7.50
CA ARG A 25 7.47 -9.52 8.47
C ARG A 25 8.80 -8.89 8.06
N GLU A 26 9.47 -9.43 7.06
CA GLU A 26 10.70 -8.84 6.51
C GLU A 26 10.47 -7.44 5.97
N ILE A 27 9.23 -7.08 5.67
CA ILE A 27 8.88 -5.73 5.23
C ILE A 27 9.36 -4.66 6.23
N LEU A 28 9.44 -4.98 7.52
CA LEU A 28 9.90 -4.02 8.54
C LEU A 28 11.35 -3.60 8.32
N GLU A 29 12.15 -4.44 7.68
CA GLU A 29 13.56 -4.12 7.42
C GLU A 29 13.73 -3.02 6.36
N LEU A 30 12.69 -2.73 5.60
CA LEU A 30 12.70 -1.63 4.64
C LEU A 30 12.57 -0.25 5.30
N PHE A 31 12.22 -0.22 6.57
CA PHE A 31 11.88 0.99 7.32
C PHE A 31 12.90 1.35 8.37
N HIS A 32 13.03 2.65 8.64
CA HIS A 32 13.66 3.13 9.87
C HIS A 32 12.76 2.77 11.06
N ASP A 33 13.39 2.63 12.24
CA ASP A 33 12.65 2.28 13.47
C ASP A 33 11.56 3.28 13.81
N ASP A 34 11.79 4.56 13.50
CA ASP A 34 10.89 5.67 13.83
C ASP A 34 9.98 6.07 12.67
N ALA A 35 9.81 5.19 11.68
CA ALA A 35 9.03 5.50 10.50
C ALA A 35 7.60 5.89 10.85
N GLU A 36 7.07 6.88 10.13
CA GLU A 36 5.67 7.29 10.24
C GLU A 36 4.83 6.53 9.23
N ILE A 37 3.76 5.92 9.70
CA ILE A 37 2.84 5.13 8.87
C ILE A 37 1.47 5.80 8.93
N TYR A 38 0.85 6.01 7.77
CA TYR A 38 -0.55 6.43 7.68
C TYR A 38 -1.35 5.39 6.91
N PHE A 39 -2.48 5.00 7.47
CA PHE A 39 -3.40 4.10 6.79
C PHE A 39 -4.82 4.65 6.90
N PRO A 40 -5.60 4.69 5.78
CA PRO A 40 -6.97 5.22 5.80
C PRO A 40 -7.84 4.48 6.80
N LYS A 41 -8.73 5.19 7.44
CA LYS A 41 -9.61 4.74 8.54
C LYS A 41 -8.90 4.55 9.87
N PHE A 42 -7.62 4.16 9.86
CA PHE A 42 -6.90 3.84 11.10
C PHE A 42 -5.98 4.98 11.55
N GLY A 43 -5.59 5.88 10.64
CA GLY A 43 -4.83 7.08 10.99
C GLY A 43 -3.34 6.88 10.97
N PHE A 44 -2.64 7.63 11.84
CA PHE A 44 -1.18 7.66 11.91
C PHE A 44 -0.64 6.78 13.03
N GLY A 45 0.50 6.18 12.78
CA GLY A 45 1.29 5.52 13.81
C GLY A 45 2.75 5.93 13.67
N VAL A 46 3.50 5.93 14.77
CA VAL A 46 4.92 6.19 14.80
C VAL A 46 5.64 4.91 15.20
N GLY A 47 6.70 4.60 14.45
CA GLY A 47 7.42 3.35 14.59
C GLY A 47 6.98 2.36 13.51
N ARG A 48 7.96 1.62 12.97
CA ARG A 48 7.69 0.71 11.83
C ARG A 48 6.67 -0.37 12.14
N GLN A 49 6.55 -0.81 13.40
CA GLN A 49 5.53 -1.78 13.78
C GLN A 49 4.11 -1.27 13.60
N SER A 50 3.91 0.06 13.51
CA SER A 50 2.61 0.63 13.20
C SER A 50 2.01 0.08 11.91
N LEU A 51 2.85 -0.37 10.98
CA LEU A 51 2.38 -0.98 9.74
C LEU A 51 1.44 -2.16 10.02
N PHE A 52 1.75 -2.98 11.02
CA PHE A 52 0.90 -4.09 11.41
C PHE A 52 -0.20 -3.69 12.38
N GLU A 53 0.12 -2.80 13.32
CA GLU A 53 -0.85 -2.36 14.33
C GLU A 53 -2.05 -1.64 13.71
N LEU A 54 -1.78 -0.75 12.75
CA LEU A 54 -2.85 0.00 12.08
C LEU A 54 -3.73 -0.90 11.21
N THR A 55 -3.19 -2.00 10.70
CA THR A 55 -3.95 -2.89 9.82
C THR A 55 -4.59 -4.07 10.54
N LYS A 56 -4.49 -4.14 11.86
CA LYS A 56 -5.16 -5.20 12.65
C LYS A 56 -6.65 -5.25 12.43
N GLY A 57 -7.28 -4.13 12.09
CA GLY A 57 -8.71 -4.09 11.80
C GLY A 57 -9.13 -4.97 10.62
N PHE A 58 -8.18 -5.39 9.79
CA PHE A 58 -8.44 -6.30 8.67
C PHE A 58 -8.27 -7.78 9.05
N GLU A 59 -7.73 -8.08 10.22
CA GLU A 59 -7.52 -9.48 10.64
C GLU A 59 -8.84 -10.24 10.66
N GLY A 60 -8.85 -11.42 10.05
CA GLY A 60 -10.03 -12.25 9.96
C GLY A 60 -11.00 -11.85 8.86
N ALA A 61 -10.95 -10.61 8.38
CA ALA A 61 -11.81 -10.12 7.31
C ALA A 61 -11.09 -10.18 5.96
N LEU A 62 -9.84 -9.77 5.92
CA LEU A 62 -9.04 -9.79 4.69
C LEU A 62 -8.47 -11.19 4.48
N GLU A 63 -8.92 -11.85 3.42
CA GLU A 63 -8.46 -13.21 3.09
C GLU A 63 -7.18 -13.17 2.27
N PHE A 64 -7.11 -12.26 1.30
CA PHE A 64 -5.88 -12.01 0.55
C PHE A 64 -5.95 -10.65 -0.12
N ILE A 65 -4.78 -10.11 -0.42
CA ILE A 65 -4.62 -8.93 -1.27
C ILE A 65 -3.40 -9.16 -2.16
N LEU A 66 -3.54 -8.83 -3.44
CA LEU A 66 -2.44 -8.88 -4.40
C LEU A 66 -2.42 -7.58 -5.18
N HIS A 67 -1.22 -7.00 -5.29
CA HIS A 67 -1.02 -5.78 -6.08
C HIS A 67 -0.65 -6.15 -7.52
N ASP A 68 -1.09 -5.35 -8.45
CA ASP A 68 -0.78 -5.54 -9.87
C ASP A 68 0.60 -4.95 -10.18
N TYR A 69 1.64 -5.75 -10.01
CA TYR A 69 3.03 -5.32 -10.14
C TYR A 69 3.39 -4.80 -11.52
N ASP A 70 2.81 -5.41 -12.56
CA ASP A 70 3.20 -5.09 -13.94
C ASP A 70 2.69 -3.73 -14.37
N ASN A 71 1.71 -3.20 -13.67
CA ASN A 71 1.06 -1.94 -14.01
C ASN A 71 1.19 -0.87 -12.93
N LEU A 72 2.17 -1.00 -12.04
CA LEU A 72 2.46 0.05 -11.05
C LEU A 72 3.05 1.27 -11.74
N LYS A 73 2.51 2.42 -11.44
CA LYS A 73 3.08 3.69 -11.87
C LYS A 73 3.97 4.21 -10.75
N ILE A 74 5.28 4.17 -10.95
CA ILE A 74 6.27 4.51 -9.93
C ILE A 74 6.95 5.81 -10.32
N ILE A 75 6.83 6.83 -9.48
CA ILE A 75 7.30 8.18 -9.76
C ILE A 75 8.29 8.60 -8.69
N PRO A 76 9.61 8.59 -8.97
CA PRO A 76 10.59 9.13 -8.03
C PRO A 76 10.57 10.66 -8.06
N ALA A 77 10.69 11.28 -6.89
CA ALA A 77 10.65 12.72 -6.75
C ALA A 77 11.48 13.15 -5.53
N GLY A 78 12.79 13.30 -5.69
CA GLY A 78 13.69 13.64 -4.59
C GLY A 78 13.74 12.53 -3.57
N ASP A 79 13.44 12.85 -2.30
CA ASP A 79 13.38 11.85 -1.24
C ASP A 79 12.07 11.05 -1.23
N TYR A 80 11.17 11.36 -2.15
CA TYR A 80 9.88 10.69 -2.25
C TYR A 80 9.84 9.75 -3.43
N VAL A 81 9.06 8.68 -3.27
CA VAL A 81 8.62 7.84 -4.39
C VAL A 81 7.11 7.71 -4.26
N VAL A 82 6.38 8.06 -5.32
CA VAL A 82 4.93 7.95 -5.36
C VAL A 82 4.56 6.77 -6.24
N VAL A 83 3.64 5.93 -5.76
CA VAL A 83 3.19 4.77 -6.52
C VAL A 83 1.67 4.79 -6.61
N GLU A 84 1.18 4.76 -7.84
CA GLU A 84 -0.24 4.60 -8.13
C GLU A 84 -0.45 3.25 -8.79
N GLY A 85 -1.49 2.54 -8.35
CA GLY A 85 -1.75 1.21 -8.90
C GLY A 85 -3.10 0.66 -8.52
N THR A 86 -3.27 -0.62 -8.81
CA THR A 86 -4.48 -1.35 -8.46
C THR A 86 -4.14 -2.61 -7.69
N SER A 87 -5.11 -3.09 -6.92
CA SER A 87 -5.02 -4.36 -6.21
C SER A 87 -6.26 -5.17 -6.47
N ARG A 88 -6.20 -6.43 -6.11
CA ARG A 88 -7.34 -7.34 -6.08
C ARG A 88 -7.28 -8.15 -4.80
N GLY A 89 -8.41 -8.66 -4.37
CA GLY A 89 -8.43 -9.44 -3.14
C GLY A 89 -9.81 -9.87 -2.73
N LYS A 90 -9.91 -10.30 -1.49
CA LYS A 90 -11.16 -10.74 -0.90
C LYS A 90 -11.22 -10.27 0.55
N LEU A 91 -12.29 -9.55 0.87
CA LEU A 91 -12.53 -8.97 2.18
C LEU A 91 -13.94 -9.33 2.63
N SER A 92 -14.09 -9.96 3.78
CA SER A 92 -15.39 -10.37 4.33
C SER A 92 -16.24 -11.15 3.32
N GLY A 93 -15.60 -12.06 2.57
CA GLY A 93 -16.26 -12.90 1.60
C GLY A 93 -16.53 -12.23 0.24
N LYS A 94 -16.21 -10.95 0.09
CA LYS A 94 -16.45 -10.21 -1.15
C LYS A 94 -15.13 -9.92 -1.86
N THR A 95 -15.14 -10.11 -3.18
CA THR A 95 -13.94 -9.89 -4.00
C THR A 95 -13.96 -8.53 -4.66
N TRP A 96 -12.77 -8.02 -4.94
CA TRP A 96 -12.59 -6.85 -5.81
C TRP A 96 -11.46 -7.11 -6.80
N ILE A 97 -11.57 -6.48 -7.97
CA ILE A 97 -10.55 -6.50 -9.00
C ILE A 97 -10.38 -5.06 -9.46
N GLY A 98 -9.30 -4.41 -9.04
CA GLY A 98 -9.13 -2.96 -9.17
C GLY A 98 -9.15 -2.44 -10.60
N ALA A 99 -8.86 -3.28 -11.59
CA ALA A 99 -8.95 -2.89 -12.99
C ALA A 99 -10.39 -2.94 -13.52
N GLU A 100 -11.30 -3.63 -12.84
CA GLU A 100 -12.68 -3.88 -13.30
C GLU A 100 -13.72 -3.23 -12.40
N THR A 101 -13.40 -3.03 -11.13
CA THR A 101 -14.32 -2.43 -10.16
C THR A 101 -13.82 -1.05 -9.73
N PRO A 102 -14.69 -0.19 -9.18
CA PRO A 102 -14.25 1.11 -8.67
C PRO A 102 -13.25 1.01 -7.53
N GLY A 103 -13.38 0.01 -6.69
CA GLY A 103 -12.45 -0.21 -5.58
C GLY A 103 -11.13 -0.80 -6.02
N GLY A 104 -10.18 -0.88 -5.09
CA GLY A 104 -8.89 -1.50 -5.36
C GLY A 104 -7.85 -0.57 -5.98
N ARG A 105 -8.15 0.70 -6.13
CA ARG A 105 -7.17 1.70 -6.55
C ARG A 105 -6.46 2.27 -5.33
N PHE A 106 -5.15 2.49 -5.46
CA PHE A 106 -4.38 3.05 -4.37
C PHE A 106 -3.31 4.00 -4.89
N CYS A 107 -2.88 4.88 -3.99
CA CYS A 107 -1.71 5.71 -4.17
C CYS A 107 -0.94 5.72 -2.85
N ASN A 108 0.31 5.28 -2.89
CA ASN A 108 1.18 5.31 -1.73
C ASN A 108 2.25 6.37 -1.93
N VAL A 109 2.48 7.17 -0.87
CA VAL A 109 3.56 8.16 -0.86
C VAL A 109 4.62 7.67 0.10
N PHE A 110 5.78 7.30 -0.46
CA PHE A 110 6.92 6.82 0.28
C PHE A 110 7.93 7.95 0.45
N ARG A 111 8.49 8.10 1.65
CA ARG A 111 9.59 9.00 1.89
C ARG A 111 10.79 8.24 2.38
N PHE A 112 11.96 8.60 1.90
CA PHE A 112 13.22 7.95 2.23
C PHE A 112 14.10 8.86 3.06
N ARG A 113 14.88 8.22 3.92
CA ARG A 113 16.02 8.83 4.59
C ARG A 113 17.18 7.86 4.38
N GLY A 114 18.07 8.19 3.43
CA GLY A 114 19.07 7.24 2.96
C GLY A 114 18.44 6.09 2.20
N ASP A 115 18.76 4.87 2.57
CA ASP A 115 18.33 3.65 1.89
C ASP A 115 17.11 3.00 2.55
N ARG A 116 16.49 3.66 3.52
CA ARG A 116 15.32 3.12 4.21
C ARG A 116 14.18 4.12 4.23
N LEU A 117 12.99 3.57 4.34
CA LEU A 117 11.76 4.35 4.39
C LEU A 117 11.64 5.07 5.73
N SER A 118 11.42 6.37 5.70
CA SER A 118 11.10 7.17 6.86
C SER A 118 9.60 7.37 7.03
N SER A 119 8.82 7.16 5.97
CA SER A 119 7.35 7.15 6.07
C SER A 119 6.73 6.44 4.87
N VAL A 120 5.52 5.94 5.09
CA VAL A 120 4.62 5.55 4.02
C VAL A 120 3.23 6.06 4.37
N HIS A 121 2.62 6.79 3.45
CA HIS A 121 1.24 7.23 3.57
C HIS A 121 0.44 6.52 2.49
N VAL A 122 -0.51 5.71 2.91
CA VAL A 122 -1.35 4.91 2.03
C VAL A 122 -2.65 5.65 1.79
N TYR A 123 -3.02 5.82 0.54
CA TYR A 123 -4.30 6.41 0.13
C TYR A 123 -5.01 5.43 -0.77
N LEU A 124 -6.20 5.05 -0.39
CA LEU A 124 -6.98 4.10 -1.16
C LEU A 124 -8.47 4.35 -0.94
N ASP A 125 -9.29 3.79 -1.83
CA ASP A 125 -10.72 3.84 -1.63
C ASP A 125 -11.07 2.86 -0.51
N PRO A 126 -11.68 3.32 0.60
CA PRO A 126 -12.03 2.44 1.71
C PRO A 126 -13.16 1.46 1.36
N ASP A 127 -13.86 1.69 0.27
CA ASP A 127 -14.89 0.79 -0.24
C ASP A 127 -14.30 -0.12 -1.31
N TYR A 128 -13.51 -1.10 -0.89
CA TYR A 128 -12.81 -2.00 -1.78
C TYR A 128 -13.71 -2.73 -2.75
N THR A 129 -14.89 -3.12 -2.30
CA THR A 129 -15.81 -3.94 -3.10
C THR A 129 -16.70 -3.10 -4.01
N GLY A 130 -16.71 -1.78 -3.82
CA GLY A 130 -17.50 -0.87 -4.62
C GLY A 130 -18.99 -0.87 -4.28
N GLU A 131 -19.38 -1.44 -3.16
CA GLU A 131 -20.79 -1.52 -2.78
C GLU A 131 -21.44 -0.17 -2.55
N GLY A 132 -20.67 0.82 -2.10
CA GLY A 132 -21.15 2.18 -1.93
C GLY A 132 -21.12 3.02 -3.19
N ALA A 133 -20.71 2.45 -4.34
CA ALA A 133 -20.59 3.21 -5.58
C ALA A 133 -21.97 3.60 -6.13
N PRO A 134 -22.06 4.75 -6.84
CA PRO A 134 -23.32 5.13 -7.50
C PRO A 134 -23.81 4.00 -8.42
N GLY A 135 -25.11 3.68 -8.32
CA GLY A 135 -25.72 2.61 -9.11
C GLY A 135 -25.64 1.22 -8.49
N SER A 136 -24.96 1.05 -7.33
CA SER A 136 -25.00 -0.21 -6.63
C SER A 136 -26.31 -0.35 -5.85
N ASP A 137 -26.79 -1.58 -5.70
CA ASP A 137 -28.07 -1.87 -5.03
C ASP A 137 -28.03 -1.58 -3.54
N GLY A 138 -26.86 -1.48 -2.95
CA GLY A 138 -26.69 -1.13 -1.55
C GLY A 138 -26.60 0.36 -1.27
N ALA A 139 -26.68 1.17 -2.29
CA ALA A 139 -26.58 2.61 -2.15
C ALA A 139 -27.83 3.22 -1.55
#